data_4137d29c06f519406216f74c70bdd861
#
_entry.id   4137d29c06f519406216f74c70bdd861
#
_cell.length_a   1.000
_cell.length_b   1.000
_cell.length_c   1.000
_cell.angle_alpha   90.00
_cell.angle_beta   90.00
_cell.angle_gamma   90.00
#
_symmetry.space_group_name_H-M   'P 1'
#
loop_
_entity.id
_entity.type
_entity.pdbx_description
1 polymer ?
#
loop_
_entity_poly.entity_id
_entity_poly.type
_entity_poly.pdbx_seq_one_letter_code
_entity_poly.pdbx_strand_id
1 'polypeptide(L)'
;MALGRQGGRQAELMVGWGELPRSPGHVFYDRLQAILVGAEFDRFAERECAPYYAGRRGRPSLPPGRYFRMHLIGYFEGIDSERGLEWRCADSLSLREFLRLGTTEPVPDHSWLSKTRSRLPLEVHEAVFVWVLERLAEHGLIKGERIGIDASTMEANAALRMIVRRDSGEGYRAMLERLAKESGIATPTAEDLVRLDRKRKGKRLSNREWTSPTDPEARIAKLKDGRTRLAYKPEHAVDLDTGAIVAAEIHPADQGDTTTLPATLETTEANLTAVDAAPTPADPAELVTDRGYHSRDGLKELEDGAWKSRIAEKKAAGVSRWQGDEAARRAVYNNRARLRSGVAREAFKLRAELVERSFALTLDRGGMRRAWLRGSENLHKRYLVHVAGYNLGLIMRLLFGAGTPREFVAQIWACLLLLTTADGAKVVILVVVGDNKTAMLAIAFQLNPGR
;
A
#
# COMPACT_ATOMS: atom_id res chain seq x y z
N MET A 1 -9.28 -38.49 -29.03
CA MET A 1 -10.26 -37.74 -28.19
C MET A 1 -11.50 -37.49 -29.05
N ALA A 2 -12.69 -37.71 -28.54
CA ALA A 2 -13.92 -37.41 -29.26
C ALA A 2 -14.22 -35.88 -29.18
N LEU A 3 -14.89 -35.32 -30.21
CA LEU A 3 -15.31 -33.93 -30.24
C LEU A 3 -16.34 -33.68 -29.15
N GLY A 4 -16.04 -32.78 -28.20
CA GLY A 4 -17.01 -32.32 -27.20
C GLY A 4 -18.09 -31.48 -27.87
N ARG A 5 -19.37 -31.75 -27.54
CA ARG A 5 -20.51 -30.95 -28.00
C ARG A 5 -21.14 -30.23 -26.81
N GLN A 6 -21.50 -28.95 -26.99
CA GLN A 6 -22.19 -28.19 -25.96
C GLN A 6 -23.68 -28.58 -25.94
N GLY A 7 -24.09 -29.19 -24.83
CA GLY A 7 -25.51 -29.49 -24.58
C GLY A 7 -26.29 -28.26 -24.11
N GLY A 8 -27.61 -28.35 -24.14
CA GLY A 8 -28.51 -27.33 -23.54
C GLY A 8 -28.23 -27.24 -22.03
N ARG A 9 -28.18 -26.00 -21.50
CA ARG A 9 -27.98 -25.78 -20.05
C ARG A 9 -29.30 -26.01 -19.31
N GLN A 10 -29.32 -27.04 -18.46
CA GLN A 10 -30.40 -27.24 -17.51
C GLN A 10 -30.14 -26.40 -16.26
N ALA A 11 -31.16 -25.66 -15.79
CA ALA A 11 -31.05 -24.93 -14.54
C ALA A 11 -31.05 -25.94 -13.37
N GLU A 12 -30.04 -25.84 -12.51
CA GLU A 12 -29.96 -26.66 -11.32
C GLU A 12 -30.77 -26.02 -10.19
N LEU A 13 -31.60 -26.83 -9.51
CA LEU A 13 -32.48 -26.34 -8.45
C LEU A 13 -31.72 -26.01 -7.15
N MET A 14 -30.67 -26.77 -6.83
CA MET A 14 -29.81 -26.58 -5.66
C MET A 14 -28.38 -27.02 -5.99
N VAL A 15 -27.41 -26.18 -5.63
CA VAL A 15 -25.97 -26.48 -5.73
C VAL A 15 -25.34 -26.11 -4.40
N GLY A 16 -24.74 -27.09 -3.73
CA GLY A 16 -23.96 -26.88 -2.52
C GLY A 16 -22.59 -26.28 -2.81
N TRP A 17 -22.04 -25.48 -1.92
CA TRP A 17 -20.68 -24.92 -2.06
C TRP A 17 -19.60 -26.01 -2.28
N GLY A 18 -19.77 -27.19 -1.69
CA GLY A 18 -18.86 -28.32 -1.87
C GLY A 18 -18.86 -28.95 -3.26
N GLU A 19 -19.92 -28.71 -4.06
CA GLU A 19 -20.10 -29.24 -5.42
C GLU A 19 -19.55 -28.29 -6.49
N LEU A 20 -19.21 -27.05 -6.11
CA LEU A 20 -18.66 -26.07 -7.04
C LEU A 20 -17.22 -26.39 -7.39
N PRO A 21 -16.80 -26.23 -8.66
CA PRO A 21 -15.43 -26.47 -9.07
C PRO A 21 -14.49 -25.48 -8.37
N ARG A 22 -13.40 -26.00 -7.83
CA ARG A 22 -12.38 -25.21 -7.13
C ARG A 22 -11.14 -25.05 -8.00
N SER A 23 -10.46 -23.92 -7.86
CA SER A 23 -9.20 -23.60 -8.54
C SER A 23 -8.05 -23.47 -7.53
N PRO A 24 -6.76 -23.56 -7.97
CA PRO A 24 -5.61 -23.34 -7.08
C PRO A 24 -5.60 -21.98 -6.38
N GLY A 25 -6.28 -20.97 -6.93
CA GLY A 25 -6.45 -19.66 -6.28
C GLY A 25 -7.27 -19.70 -4.99
N HIS A 26 -8.10 -20.71 -4.79
CA HIS A 26 -8.83 -20.94 -3.54
C HIS A 26 -7.89 -21.08 -2.34
N VAL A 27 -6.84 -21.85 -2.47
CA VAL A 27 -5.97 -22.21 -1.34
C VAL A 27 -5.36 -20.96 -0.69
N PHE A 28 -5.02 -19.92 -1.45
CA PHE A 28 -4.54 -18.66 -0.89
C PHE A 28 -5.60 -17.98 -0.02
N TYR A 29 -6.81 -17.81 -0.56
CA TYR A 29 -7.89 -17.14 0.17
C TYR A 29 -8.42 -17.98 1.33
N ASP A 30 -8.42 -19.31 1.24
CA ASP A 30 -8.76 -20.21 2.34
C ASP A 30 -7.78 -20.03 3.52
N ARG A 31 -6.47 -19.96 3.23
CA ARG A 31 -5.43 -19.73 4.24
C ARG A 31 -5.52 -18.32 4.85
N LEU A 32 -5.73 -17.30 4.03
CA LEU A 32 -5.96 -15.94 4.52
C LEU A 32 -7.21 -15.87 5.38
N GLN A 33 -8.30 -16.52 4.96
CA GLN A 33 -9.53 -16.60 5.74
C GLN A 33 -9.32 -17.30 7.09
N ALA A 34 -8.51 -18.35 7.14
CA ALA A 34 -8.19 -19.05 8.38
C ALA A 34 -7.46 -18.12 9.38
N ILE A 35 -6.53 -17.27 8.91
CA ILE A 35 -5.88 -16.26 9.76
C ILE A 35 -6.91 -15.25 10.29
N LEU A 36 -7.76 -14.70 9.41
CA LEU A 36 -8.75 -13.69 9.80
C LEU A 36 -9.79 -14.26 10.78
N VAL A 37 -10.24 -15.49 10.58
CA VAL A 37 -11.20 -16.15 11.47
C VAL A 37 -10.56 -16.55 12.79
N GLY A 38 -9.37 -17.13 12.75
CA GLY A 38 -8.63 -17.56 13.95
C GLY A 38 -8.33 -16.40 14.91
N ALA A 39 -8.13 -15.19 14.35
CA ALA A 39 -7.92 -13.97 15.12
C ALA A 39 -9.20 -13.12 15.30
N GLU A 40 -10.38 -13.70 15.12
CA GLU A 40 -11.69 -13.06 15.33
C GLU A 40 -11.88 -11.70 14.63
N PHE A 41 -11.34 -11.54 13.43
CA PHE A 41 -11.35 -10.28 12.67
C PHE A 41 -12.75 -9.66 12.50
N ASP A 42 -13.77 -10.48 12.22
CA ASP A 42 -15.14 -9.97 12.02
C ASP A 42 -15.69 -9.35 13.30
N ARG A 43 -15.48 -9.99 14.45
CA ARG A 43 -15.90 -9.49 15.76
C ARG A 43 -15.19 -8.19 16.12
N PHE A 44 -13.88 -8.13 15.84
CA PHE A 44 -13.09 -6.90 16.01
C PHE A 44 -13.63 -5.77 15.13
N ALA A 45 -13.78 -5.99 13.82
CA ALA A 45 -14.25 -4.98 12.88
C ALA A 45 -15.68 -4.49 13.21
N GLU A 46 -16.57 -5.39 13.63
CA GLU A 46 -17.92 -5.03 14.07
C GLU A 46 -17.89 -4.17 15.32
N ARG A 47 -17.06 -4.47 16.30
CA ARG A 47 -16.91 -3.69 17.53
C ARG A 47 -16.42 -2.26 17.21
N GLU A 48 -15.35 -2.11 16.42
CA GLU A 48 -14.79 -0.80 16.06
C GLU A 48 -15.77 0.03 15.22
N CYS A 49 -16.56 -0.61 14.38
CA CYS A 49 -17.54 0.07 13.53
C CYS A 49 -18.87 0.39 14.24
N ALA A 50 -19.23 -0.32 15.31
CA ALA A 50 -20.54 -0.21 15.97
C ALA A 50 -20.96 1.22 16.30
N PRO A 51 -20.09 2.13 16.81
CA PRO A 51 -20.48 3.51 17.13
C PRO A 51 -21.00 4.32 15.95
N TYR A 52 -20.66 3.92 14.72
CA TYR A 52 -21.00 4.65 13.49
C TYR A 52 -22.25 4.11 12.79
N TYR A 53 -22.96 3.17 13.43
CA TYR A 53 -24.17 2.55 12.92
C TYR A 53 -25.33 2.70 13.90
N ALA A 54 -26.56 2.75 13.37
CA ALA A 54 -27.75 2.79 14.22
C ALA A 54 -27.96 1.45 14.93
N GLY A 55 -28.20 1.49 16.26
CA GLY A 55 -28.22 0.29 17.12
C GLY A 55 -29.37 -0.70 16.83
N ARG A 56 -30.56 -0.24 16.39
CA ARG A 56 -31.75 -1.12 16.28
C ARG A 56 -32.67 -0.88 15.08
N ARG A 57 -32.57 0.22 14.34
CA ARG A 57 -33.52 0.57 13.29
C ARG A 57 -32.79 0.87 11.97
N GLY A 58 -33.34 0.35 10.87
CA GLY A 58 -32.84 0.60 9.52
C GLY A 58 -32.56 -0.68 8.73
N ARG A 59 -32.37 -0.53 7.42
CA ARG A 59 -31.93 -1.63 6.55
C ARG A 59 -30.52 -2.08 6.95
N PRO A 60 -30.26 -3.40 7.04
CA PRO A 60 -28.91 -3.91 7.29
C PRO A 60 -27.89 -3.29 6.32
N SER A 61 -26.76 -2.84 6.85
CA SER A 61 -25.64 -2.31 6.09
C SER A 61 -24.72 -3.43 5.61
N LEU A 62 -23.73 -3.08 4.80
CA LEU A 62 -22.62 -3.97 4.48
C LEU A 62 -21.89 -4.36 5.79
N PRO A 63 -21.73 -5.67 6.12
CA PRO A 63 -20.95 -6.10 7.27
C PRO A 63 -19.51 -5.54 7.20
N PRO A 64 -18.99 -4.95 8.30
CA PRO A 64 -17.66 -4.35 8.30
C PRO A 64 -16.55 -5.30 7.84
N GLY A 65 -16.53 -6.54 8.32
CA GLY A 65 -15.55 -7.53 7.91
C GLY A 65 -15.57 -7.82 6.40
N ARG A 66 -16.74 -7.73 5.75
CA ARG A 66 -16.89 -7.90 4.29
C ARG A 66 -16.34 -6.68 3.55
N TYR A 67 -16.58 -5.46 4.04
CA TYR A 67 -16.00 -4.23 3.50
C TYR A 67 -14.47 -4.29 3.45
N PHE A 68 -13.83 -4.62 4.55
CA PHE A 68 -12.37 -4.74 4.60
C PHE A 68 -11.85 -5.87 3.70
N ARG A 69 -12.49 -7.04 3.68
CA ARG A 69 -12.11 -8.14 2.77
C ARG A 69 -12.17 -7.75 1.30
N MET A 70 -13.16 -6.96 0.87
CA MET A 70 -13.21 -6.48 -0.51
C MET A 70 -11.99 -5.60 -0.84
N HIS A 71 -11.58 -4.73 0.07
CA HIS A 71 -10.37 -3.91 -0.14
C HIS A 71 -9.08 -4.74 -0.07
N LEU A 72 -8.99 -5.78 0.77
CA LEU A 72 -7.89 -6.74 0.75
C LEU A 72 -7.80 -7.47 -0.59
N ILE A 73 -8.92 -7.89 -1.17
CA ILE A 73 -8.96 -8.45 -2.53
C ILE A 73 -8.38 -7.43 -3.53
N GLY A 74 -8.73 -6.15 -3.38
CA GLY A 74 -8.18 -5.07 -4.21
C GLY A 74 -6.66 -5.06 -4.22
N TYR A 75 -6.05 -5.17 -3.06
CA TYR A 75 -4.59 -5.28 -2.93
C TYR A 75 -4.05 -6.55 -3.59
N PHE A 76 -4.55 -7.73 -3.22
CA PHE A 76 -4.02 -9.01 -3.67
C PHE A 76 -4.19 -9.27 -5.17
N GLU A 77 -5.29 -8.78 -5.76
CA GLU A 77 -5.58 -8.91 -7.20
C GLU A 77 -5.06 -7.71 -8.02
N GLY A 78 -4.60 -6.64 -7.37
CA GLY A 78 -4.11 -5.42 -8.03
C GLY A 78 -5.24 -4.62 -8.68
N ILE A 79 -6.42 -4.56 -8.04
CA ILE A 79 -7.61 -3.87 -8.57
C ILE A 79 -7.68 -2.47 -7.97
N ASP A 80 -7.62 -1.46 -8.82
CA ASP A 80 -7.58 -0.05 -8.45
C ASP A 80 -8.95 0.60 -8.21
N SER A 81 -10.03 0.07 -8.78
CA SER A 81 -11.37 0.64 -8.73
C SER A 81 -12.38 -0.21 -7.96
N GLU A 82 -13.33 0.43 -7.27
CA GLU A 82 -14.41 -0.27 -6.54
C GLU A 82 -15.35 -1.03 -7.47
N ARG A 83 -15.57 -0.52 -8.71
CA ARG A 83 -16.33 -1.25 -9.74
C ARG A 83 -15.60 -2.51 -10.21
N GLY A 84 -14.28 -2.40 -10.38
CA GLY A 84 -13.44 -3.56 -10.70
C GLY A 84 -13.50 -4.63 -9.61
N LEU A 85 -13.53 -4.22 -8.32
CA LEU A 85 -13.72 -5.13 -7.19
C LEU A 85 -15.07 -5.86 -7.25
N GLU A 86 -16.16 -5.13 -7.47
CA GLU A 86 -17.50 -5.69 -7.61
C GLU A 86 -17.52 -6.76 -8.71
N TRP A 87 -17.04 -6.42 -9.92
CA TRP A 87 -17.01 -7.35 -11.05
C TRP A 87 -16.15 -8.57 -10.77
N ARG A 88 -14.94 -8.36 -10.30
CA ARG A 88 -14.02 -9.48 -10.01
C ARG A 88 -14.56 -10.44 -8.96
N CYS A 89 -15.21 -9.91 -7.91
CA CYS A 89 -15.85 -10.72 -6.88
C CYS A 89 -17.09 -11.45 -7.40
N ALA A 90 -17.83 -10.85 -8.32
CA ALA A 90 -19.01 -11.49 -8.92
C ALA A 90 -18.62 -12.72 -9.77
N ASP A 91 -17.53 -12.63 -10.51
CA ASP A 91 -17.07 -13.67 -11.44
C ASP A 91 -16.24 -14.79 -10.78
N SER A 92 -15.96 -14.69 -9.47
CA SER A 92 -15.10 -15.65 -8.78
C SER A 92 -15.77 -16.30 -7.59
N LEU A 93 -15.99 -17.61 -7.67
CA LEU A 93 -16.52 -18.41 -6.57
C LEU A 93 -15.62 -18.35 -5.34
N SER A 94 -14.29 -18.40 -5.51
CA SER A 94 -13.35 -18.32 -4.39
C SER A 94 -13.40 -16.98 -3.66
N LEU A 95 -13.54 -15.88 -4.39
CA LEU A 95 -13.68 -14.57 -3.77
C LEU A 95 -15.03 -14.39 -3.08
N ARG A 96 -16.10 -14.95 -3.64
CA ARG A 96 -17.41 -14.99 -2.99
C ARG A 96 -17.35 -15.76 -1.67
N GLU A 97 -16.66 -16.91 -1.63
CA GLU A 97 -16.44 -17.69 -0.41
C GLU A 97 -15.62 -16.91 0.61
N PHE A 98 -14.53 -16.26 0.20
CA PHE A 98 -13.72 -15.39 1.06
C PHE A 98 -14.52 -14.22 1.64
N LEU A 99 -15.48 -13.67 0.86
CA LEU A 99 -16.41 -12.64 1.32
C LEU A 99 -17.54 -13.20 2.21
N ARG A 100 -17.63 -14.53 2.39
CA ARG A 100 -18.68 -15.21 3.14
C ARG A 100 -20.08 -14.90 2.57
N LEU A 101 -20.17 -14.89 1.23
CA LEU A 101 -21.44 -14.73 0.51
C LEU A 101 -22.10 -16.09 0.27
N GLY A 102 -23.40 -16.16 0.46
CA GLY A 102 -24.19 -17.31 0.02
C GLY A 102 -24.13 -17.47 -1.52
N THR A 103 -24.48 -18.66 -2.04
CA THR A 103 -24.44 -18.95 -3.48
C THR A 103 -25.29 -17.98 -4.30
N THR A 104 -26.43 -17.57 -3.80
CA THR A 104 -27.38 -16.65 -4.45
C THR A 104 -27.27 -15.22 -3.93
N GLU A 105 -26.47 -14.96 -2.90
CA GLU A 105 -26.33 -13.61 -2.33
C GLU A 105 -25.58 -12.71 -3.30
N PRO A 106 -26.08 -11.49 -3.61
CA PRO A 106 -25.39 -10.58 -4.51
C PRO A 106 -24.09 -10.05 -3.88
N VAL A 107 -23.08 -9.83 -4.72
CA VAL A 107 -21.86 -9.12 -4.29
C VAL A 107 -22.22 -7.66 -4.00
N PRO A 108 -21.71 -7.06 -2.92
CA PRO A 108 -21.89 -5.65 -2.64
C PRO A 108 -21.38 -4.77 -3.79
N ASP A 109 -22.19 -3.85 -4.27
CA ASP A 109 -21.82 -2.93 -5.33
C ASP A 109 -20.87 -1.82 -4.83
N HIS A 110 -20.24 -1.13 -5.77
CA HIS A 110 -19.30 -0.04 -5.48
C HIS A 110 -19.90 1.10 -4.66
N SER A 111 -21.25 1.32 -4.74
CA SER A 111 -21.90 2.38 -3.98
C SER A 111 -21.98 2.05 -2.49
N TRP A 112 -22.09 0.76 -2.13
CA TRP A 112 -22.00 0.30 -0.75
C TRP A 112 -20.61 0.50 -0.16
N LEU A 113 -19.56 0.20 -0.94
CA LEU A 113 -18.17 0.44 -0.51
C LEU A 113 -17.94 1.93 -0.25
N SER A 114 -18.35 2.78 -1.20
CA SER A 114 -18.24 4.24 -1.07
C SER A 114 -19.00 4.79 0.13
N LYS A 115 -20.25 4.35 0.36
CA LYS A 115 -21.07 4.76 1.50
C LYS A 115 -20.47 4.29 2.82
N THR A 116 -19.92 3.08 2.88
CA THR A 116 -19.27 2.55 4.09
C THR A 116 -18.02 3.34 4.39
N ARG A 117 -17.14 3.61 3.42
CA ARG A 117 -15.94 4.44 3.58
C ARG A 117 -16.29 5.85 4.10
N SER A 118 -17.32 6.49 3.53
CA SER A 118 -17.73 7.84 3.97
C SER A 118 -18.33 7.86 5.39
N ARG A 119 -18.87 6.75 5.86
CA ARG A 119 -19.45 6.61 7.20
C ARG A 119 -18.37 6.37 8.26
N LEU A 120 -17.42 5.50 7.95
CA LEU A 120 -16.37 5.13 8.88
C LEU A 120 -15.28 6.21 8.88
N PRO A 121 -14.87 6.75 10.02
CA PRO A 121 -13.77 7.70 10.11
C PRO A 121 -12.41 7.01 9.87
N LEU A 122 -11.34 7.80 9.81
CA LEU A 122 -9.98 7.29 9.57
C LEU A 122 -9.52 6.35 10.68
N GLU A 123 -9.83 6.68 11.92
CA GLU A 123 -9.43 5.95 13.14
C GLU A 123 -9.86 4.47 13.11
N VAL A 124 -10.99 4.16 12.48
CA VAL A 124 -11.41 2.75 12.30
C VAL A 124 -10.47 2.00 11.35
N HIS A 125 -9.96 2.67 10.32
CA HIS A 125 -9.01 2.07 9.37
C HIS A 125 -7.62 1.95 10.00
N GLU A 126 -7.23 2.91 10.83
CA GLU A 126 -6.01 2.86 11.65
C GLU A 126 -6.10 1.70 12.66
N ALA A 127 -7.23 1.53 13.35
CA ALA A 127 -7.44 0.41 14.26
C ALA A 127 -7.32 -0.95 13.52
N VAL A 128 -7.86 -1.07 12.30
CA VAL A 128 -7.69 -2.28 11.48
C VAL A 128 -6.22 -2.49 11.09
N PHE A 129 -5.49 -1.42 10.78
CA PHE A 129 -4.07 -1.52 10.50
C PHE A 129 -3.28 -1.97 11.72
N VAL A 130 -3.53 -1.39 12.91
CA VAL A 130 -2.92 -1.80 14.19
C VAL A 130 -3.25 -3.26 14.51
N TRP A 131 -4.50 -3.69 14.31
CA TRP A 131 -4.88 -5.11 14.47
C TRP A 131 -4.01 -6.05 13.62
N VAL A 132 -3.65 -5.65 12.40
CA VAL A 132 -2.73 -6.42 11.54
C VAL A 132 -1.30 -6.37 12.09
N LEU A 133 -0.86 -5.25 12.66
CA LEU A 133 0.47 -5.16 13.31
C LEU A 133 0.57 -6.09 14.52
N GLU A 134 -0.48 -6.20 15.34
CA GLU A 134 -0.54 -7.18 16.43
C GLU A 134 -0.32 -8.61 15.92
N ARG A 135 -0.96 -8.98 14.80
CA ARG A 135 -0.75 -10.31 14.17
C ARG A 135 0.69 -10.49 13.66
N LEU A 136 1.30 -9.45 13.11
CA LEU A 136 2.72 -9.49 12.74
C LEU A 136 3.61 -9.69 13.97
N ALA A 137 3.35 -8.98 15.06
CA ALA A 137 4.09 -9.10 16.32
C ALA A 137 3.98 -10.52 16.91
N GLU A 138 2.79 -11.12 16.92
CA GLU A 138 2.56 -12.52 17.33
C GLU A 138 3.42 -13.52 16.54
N HIS A 139 3.69 -13.22 15.27
CA HIS A 139 4.53 -14.03 14.40
C HIS A 139 6.01 -13.61 14.41
N GLY A 140 6.41 -12.67 15.27
CA GLY A 140 7.78 -12.17 15.37
C GLY A 140 8.25 -11.36 14.14
N LEU A 141 7.31 -10.82 13.37
CA LEU A 141 7.55 -10.02 12.16
C LEU A 141 7.61 -8.51 12.45
N ILE A 142 7.66 -8.10 13.71
CA ILE A 142 7.99 -6.73 14.14
C ILE A 142 9.12 -6.83 15.15
N LYS A 143 10.20 -6.09 14.90
CA LYS A 143 11.36 -5.97 15.79
C LYS A 143 11.46 -4.58 16.42
N GLY A 144 11.13 -3.53 15.66
CA GLY A 144 11.19 -2.15 16.12
C GLY A 144 12.62 -1.59 16.29
N GLU A 145 13.65 -2.40 16.06
CA GLU A 145 15.05 -2.02 16.33
C GLU A 145 15.63 -1.07 15.27
N ARG A 146 15.16 -1.20 14.03
CA ARG A 146 15.66 -0.43 12.89
C ARG A 146 14.56 -0.07 11.94
N ILE A 147 14.22 1.20 11.86
CA ILE A 147 13.11 1.69 10.99
C ILE A 147 13.68 2.51 9.83
N GLY A 148 13.30 2.11 8.63
CA GLY A 148 13.60 2.85 7.40
C GLY A 148 12.40 3.68 6.96
N ILE A 149 12.60 4.98 6.70
CA ILE A 149 11.54 5.86 6.19
C ILE A 149 11.90 6.36 4.79
N ASP A 150 10.91 6.37 3.92
CA ASP A 150 10.94 7.00 2.60
C ASP A 150 9.55 7.40 2.14
N ALA A 151 9.52 8.27 1.14
CA ALA A 151 8.30 8.73 0.50
C ALA A 151 8.29 8.41 -0.99
N SER A 152 7.08 8.27 -1.53
CA SER A 152 6.85 8.12 -2.96
C SER A 152 5.82 9.15 -3.43
N THR A 153 5.40 9.06 -4.68
CA THR A 153 4.35 9.91 -5.25
C THR A 153 3.21 9.03 -5.77
N MET A 154 1.99 9.49 -5.52
CA MET A 154 0.75 8.86 -5.97
C MET A 154 -0.02 9.88 -6.81
N GLU A 155 -0.36 9.56 -8.07
CA GLU A 155 -1.14 10.44 -8.92
C GLU A 155 -2.58 10.57 -8.39
N ALA A 156 -3.07 11.80 -8.25
CA ALA A 156 -4.41 12.08 -7.79
C ALA A 156 -5.46 11.89 -8.90
N ASN A 157 -6.72 11.66 -8.51
CA ASN A 157 -7.86 11.59 -9.43
C ASN A 157 -8.32 12.99 -9.86
N ALA A 158 -7.40 13.76 -10.41
CA ALA A 158 -7.64 15.11 -10.86
C ALA A 158 -6.75 15.46 -12.06
N ALA A 159 -7.32 16.16 -13.04
CA ALA A 159 -6.58 16.53 -14.24
C ALA A 159 -5.93 17.90 -14.10
N LEU A 160 -4.61 17.99 -14.34
CA LEU A 160 -3.86 19.24 -14.27
C LEU A 160 -4.44 20.35 -15.19
N ARG A 161 -5.05 19.98 -16.32
CA ARG A 161 -5.72 20.93 -17.24
C ARG A 161 -6.97 21.59 -16.65
N MET A 162 -7.52 21.07 -15.56
CA MET A 162 -8.75 21.53 -14.91
C MET A 162 -8.48 22.40 -13.67
N ILE A 163 -7.21 22.73 -13.40
CA ILE A 163 -6.88 23.61 -12.28
C ILE A 163 -7.41 25.03 -12.50
N VAL A 164 -7.74 25.67 -11.40
CA VAL A 164 -8.22 27.06 -11.38
C VAL A 164 -7.35 27.93 -10.48
N ARG A 165 -7.27 29.20 -10.77
CA ARG A 165 -6.60 30.15 -9.90
C ARG A 165 -7.36 30.34 -8.59
N ARG A 166 -6.64 30.41 -7.48
CA ARG A 166 -7.24 30.59 -6.14
C ARG A 166 -7.82 31.99 -5.94
N ASP A 167 -7.23 32.99 -6.61
CA ASP A 167 -7.62 34.42 -6.49
C ASP A 167 -8.84 34.78 -7.34
N SER A 168 -8.93 34.27 -8.57
CA SER A 168 -9.93 34.69 -9.56
C SER A 168 -10.89 33.58 -9.98
N GLY A 169 -10.59 32.30 -9.66
CA GLY A 169 -11.34 31.16 -10.18
C GLY A 169 -11.12 30.91 -11.68
N GLU A 170 -10.23 31.68 -12.35
CA GLU A 170 -9.93 31.49 -13.77
C GLU A 170 -9.31 30.14 -14.04
N GLY A 171 -9.94 29.35 -14.93
CA GLY A 171 -9.40 28.06 -15.35
C GLY A 171 -8.13 28.20 -16.18
N TYR A 172 -7.22 27.17 -16.08
CA TYR A 172 -5.95 27.19 -16.81
C TYR A 172 -6.12 27.38 -18.32
N ARG A 173 -7.13 26.76 -18.90
CA ARG A 173 -7.45 26.92 -20.33
C ARG A 173 -7.92 28.33 -20.65
N ALA A 174 -8.82 28.93 -19.86
CA ALA A 174 -9.31 30.29 -20.03
C ALA A 174 -8.16 31.30 -19.94
N MET A 175 -7.24 31.12 -18.99
CA MET A 175 -6.02 31.92 -18.89
C MET A 175 -5.18 31.84 -20.19
N LEU A 176 -4.99 30.66 -20.76
CA LEU A 176 -4.26 30.51 -22.02
C LEU A 176 -4.97 31.16 -23.19
N GLU A 177 -6.29 31.06 -23.26
CA GLU A 177 -7.10 31.74 -24.30
C GLU A 177 -7.00 33.26 -24.21
N ARG A 178 -7.03 33.78 -23.00
CA ARG A 178 -6.80 35.22 -22.75
C ARG A 178 -5.40 35.65 -23.20
N LEU A 179 -4.35 34.94 -22.79
CA LEU A 179 -2.97 35.22 -23.20
C LEU A 179 -2.76 35.12 -24.71
N ALA A 180 -3.44 34.18 -25.38
CA ALA A 180 -3.39 34.04 -26.82
C ALA A 180 -4.00 35.26 -27.54
N LYS A 181 -5.17 35.75 -27.06
CA LYS A 181 -5.79 36.97 -27.58
C LYS A 181 -4.92 38.18 -27.37
N GLU A 182 -4.32 38.35 -26.19
CA GLU A 182 -3.36 39.42 -25.89
C GLU A 182 -2.10 39.34 -26.80
N SER A 183 -1.74 38.16 -27.26
CA SER A 183 -0.64 37.92 -28.22
C SER A 183 -1.03 38.07 -29.70
N GLY A 184 -2.26 38.55 -29.99
CA GLY A 184 -2.74 38.79 -31.34
C GLY A 184 -3.44 37.59 -32.02
N ILE A 185 -3.70 36.48 -31.32
CA ILE A 185 -4.43 35.32 -31.85
C ILE A 185 -5.91 35.48 -31.46
N ALA A 186 -6.73 36.04 -32.34
CA ALA A 186 -8.14 36.36 -32.02
C ALA A 186 -9.00 35.10 -31.70
N THR A 187 -8.80 34.01 -32.43
CA THR A 187 -9.51 32.73 -32.26
C THR A 187 -8.51 31.60 -32.12
N PRO A 188 -7.94 31.38 -30.91
CA PRO A 188 -6.91 30.35 -30.71
C PRO A 188 -7.49 28.94 -30.81
N THR A 189 -6.87 28.12 -31.63
CA THR A 189 -7.16 26.66 -31.68
C THR A 189 -6.52 25.94 -30.49
N ALA A 190 -6.93 24.68 -30.25
CA ALA A 190 -6.31 23.88 -29.20
C ALA A 190 -4.79 23.70 -29.40
N GLU A 191 -4.37 23.60 -30.66
CA GLU A 191 -2.95 23.49 -31.04
C GLU A 191 -2.19 24.78 -30.76
N ASP A 192 -2.80 25.94 -31.03
CA ASP A 192 -2.21 27.26 -30.74
C ASP A 192 -2.00 27.44 -29.25
N LEU A 193 -2.98 27.05 -28.43
CA LEU A 193 -2.85 27.11 -26.97
C LEU A 193 -1.73 26.19 -26.45
N VAL A 194 -1.60 24.98 -26.98
CA VAL A 194 -0.49 24.06 -26.62
C VAL A 194 0.85 24.64 -27.04
N ARG A 195 0.93 25.25 -28.25
CA ARG A 195 2.15 25.88 -28.78
C ARG A 195 2.53 27.11 -27.93
N LEU A 196 1.57 27.96 -27.60
CA LEU A 196 1.74 29.13 -26.73
C LEU A 196 2.24 28.70 -25.35
N ASP A 197 1.56 27.73 -24.74
CA ASP A 197 1.92 27.24 -23.41
C ASP A 197 3.33 26.63 -23.41
N ARG A 198 3.73 25.89 -24.45
CA ARG A 198 5.08 25.34 -24.57
C ARG A 198 6.16 26.43 -24.64
N LYS A 199 5.90 27.52 -25.36
CA LYS A 199 6.86 28.61 -25.59
C LYS A 199 6.88 29.65 -24.46
N ARG A 200 5.87 29.69 -23.61
CA ARG A 200 5.72 30.69 -22.57
C ARG A 200 6.88 30.66 -21.57
N LYS A 201 7.56 31.80 -21.38
CA LYS A 201 8.59 31.97 -20.35
C LYS A 201 7.98 32.10 -18.98
N GLY A 202 8.70 31.70 -17.92
CA GLY A 202 8.23 31.83 -16.55
C GLY A 202 7.09 30.88 -16.15
N LYS A 203 6.92 29.79 -16.85
CA LYS A 203 5.90 28.77 -16.65
C LYS A 203 6.12 28.04 -15.31
N ARG A 204 5.68 28.63 -14.23
CA ARG A 204 5.67 27.99 -12.92
C ARG A 204 4.22 27.81 -12.48
N LEU A 205 3.82 26.54 -12.28
CA LEU A 205 2.56 26.22 -11.62
C LEU A 205 2.84 26.13 -10.12
N SER A 206 2.32 27.08 -9.36
CA SER A 206 2.49 27.14 -7.91
C SER A 206 1.22 26.66 -7.20
N ASN A 207 1.35 25.80 -6.20
CA ASN A 207 0.24 25.40 -5.34
C ASN A 207 -0.35 26.57 -4.52
N ARG A 208 0.37 27.71 -4.42
CA ARG A 208 -0.15 28.93 -3.82
C ARG A 208 -1.17 29.63 -4.71
N GLU A 209 -1.00 29.55 -6.03
CA GLU A 209 -1.83 30.24 -7.02
C GLU A 209 -2.91 29.36 -7.61
N TRP A 210 -2.66 28.05 -7.70
CA TRP A 210 -3.50 27.09 -8.39
C TRP A 210 -4.03 26.01 -7.46
N THR A 211 -5.26 25.57 -7.73
CA THR A 211 -5.89 24.42 -7.04
C THR A 211 -6.72 23.61 -8.02
N SER A 212 -6.98 22.37 -7.68
CA SER A 212 -7.95 21.54 -8.42
C SER A 212 -9.35 21.70 -7.80
N PRO A 213 -10.37 22.10 -8.56
CA PRO A 213 -11.74 22.11 -8.04
C PRO A 213 -12.29 20.70 -7.82
N THR A 214 -11.71 19.71 -8.51
CA THR A 214 -12.14 18.31 -8.42
C THR A 214 -11.60 17.62 -7.18
N ASP A 215 -10.36 17.96 -6.78
CA ASP A 215 -9.66 17.45 -5.60
C ASP A 215 -8.77 18.55 -5.02
N PRO A 216 -9.31 19.41 -4.13
CA PRO A 216 -8.62 20.59 -3.61
C PRO A 216 -7.40 20.26 -2.74
N GLU A 217 -7.29 19.06 -2.22
CA GLU A 217 -6.19 18.61 -1.38
C GLU A 217 -5.00 18.10 -2.18
N ALA A 218 -5.23 17.64 -3.42
CA ALA A 218 -4.16 17.23 -4.33
C ALA A 218 -3.26 18.41 -4.68
N ARG A 219 -1.95 18.17 -4.71
CA ARG A 219 -0.93 19.19 -4.97
C ARG A 219 -0.24 18.97 -6.30
N ILE A 220 0.11 20.07 -6.95
CA ILE A 220 0.92 20.05 -8.17
C ILE A 220 2.34 19.62 -7.78
N ALA A 221 2.77 18.50 -8.28
CA ALA A 221 4.09 17.92 -8.01
C ALA A 221 4.73 17.38 -9.28
N LYS A 222 6.06 17.35 -9.31
CA LYS A 222 6.83 16.70 -10.36
C LYS A 222 7.08 15.25 -9.96
N LEU A 223 6.56 14.33 -10.76
CA LEU A 223 6.73 12.88 -10.53
C LEU A 223 8.13 12.40 -10.93
N LYS A 224 8.48 11.18 -10.52
CA LYS A 224 9.77 10.53 -10.87
C LYS A 224 9.97 10.38 -12.39
N ASP A 225 8.90 10.26 -13.17
CA ASP A 225 8.92 10.25 -14.65
C ASP A 225 9.20 11.62 -15.30
N GLY A 226 9.42 12.65 -14.49
CA GLY A 226 9.67 14.03 -14.91
C GLY A 226 8.42 14.83 -15.28
N ARG A 227 7.25 14.23 -15.27
CA ARG A 227 5.97 14.90 -15.58
C ARG A 227 5.41 15.62 -14.36
N THR A 228 4.76 16.76 -14.59
CA THR A 228 4.03 17.48 -13.56
C THR A 228 2.59 17.02 -13.52
N ARG A 229 2.11 16.61 -12.35
CA ARG A 229 0.74 16.13 -12.12
C ARG A 229 0.21 16.62 -10.78
N LEU A 230 -1.09 16.46 -10.56
CA LEU A 230 -1.68 16.53 -9.24
C LEU A 230 -1.43 15.22 -8.52
N ALA A 231 -0.92 15.28 -7.30
CA ALA A 231 -0.44 14.11 -6.58
C ALA A 231 -0.60 14.26 -5.07
N TYR A 232 -0.44 13.12 -4.40
CA TYR A 232 -0.23 12.94 -2.97
C TYR A 232 1.15 12.31 -2.72
N LYS A 233 1.64 12.41 -1.50
CA LYS A 233 2.92 11.87 -1.05
C LYS A 233 2.67 10.78 -0.01
N PRO A 234 2.55 9.50 -0.39
CA PRO A 234 2.60 8.41 0.57
C PRO A 234 4.01 8.29 1.15
N GLU A 235 4.09 8.10 2.46
CA GLU A 235 5.32 7.91 3.22
C GLU A 235 5.19 6.63 4.06
N HIS A 236 6.20 5.75 4.01
CA HIS A 236 6.24 4.50 4.76
C HIS A 236 7.35 4.51 5.80
N ALA A 237 7.03 4.02 7.00
CA ALA A 237 8.00 3.54 7.96
C ALA A 237 8.03 2.00 7.90
N VAL A 238 9.17 1.43 7.64
CA VAL A 238 9.37 -0.01 7.41
C VAL A 238 10.38 -0.55 8.41
N ASP A 239 10.03 -1.60 9.10
CA ASP A 239 10.97 -2.39 9.90
C ASP A 239 11.99 -3.07 8.97
N LEU A 240 13.26 -2.69 9.08
CA LEU A 240 14.31 -3.14 8.17
C LEU A 240 14.82 -4.56 8.46
N ASP A 241 14.40 -5.16 9.56
CA ASP A 241 14.76 -6.52 9.90
C ASP A 241 13.74 -7.55 9.37
N THR A 242 12.51 -7.10 9.10
CA THR A 242 11.41 -7.98 8.68
C THR A 242 10.75 -7.57 7.36
N GLY A 243 10.84 -6.28 7.01
CA GLY A 243 10.14 -5.69 5.87
C GLY A 243 8.69 -5.31 6.17
N ALA A 244 8.22 -5.41 7.42
CA ALA A 244 6.89 -4.98 7.82
C ALA A 244 6.74 -3.46 7.72
N ILE A 245 5.62 -2.98 7.19
CA ILE A 245 5.28 -1.57 7.21
C ILE A 245 4.63 -1.27 8.55
N VAL A 246 5.27 -0.47 9.38
CA VAL A 246 4.79 -0.12 10.73
C VAL A 246 4.02 1.20 10.76
N ALA A 247 4.21 2.08 9.78
CA ALA A 247 3.36 3.25 9.55
C ALA A 247 3.26 3.58 8.06
N ALA A 248 2.13 4.15 7.65
CA ALA A 248 1.89 4.57 6.27
C ALA A 248 1.00 5.82 6.26
N GLU A 249 1.60 6.96 5.94
CA GLU A 249 0.96 8.26 5.92
C GLU A 249 0.72 8.77 4.50
N ILE A 250 -0.28 9.64 4.35
CA ILE A 250 -0.56 10.35 3.10
C ILE A 250 -0.40 11.86 3.34
N HIS A 251 0.68 12.40 2.85
CA HIS A 251 0.98 13.83 2.96
C HIS A 251 0.66 14.60 1.67
N PRO A 252 0.50 15.94 1.75
CA PRO A 252 0.49 16.80 0.57
C PRO A 252 1.79 16.68 -0.24
N ALA A 253 1.68 16.50 -1.58
CA ALA A 253 2.84 16.19 -2.42
C ALA A 253 3.85 17.36 -2.57
N ASP A 254 3.53 18.56 -2.09
CA ASP A 254 4.40 19.74 -2.07
C ASP A 254 5.15 19.92 -0.74
N GLN A 255 4.90 19.07 0.25
CA GLN A 255 5.64 19.08 1.52
C GLN A 255 6.98 18.34 1.39
N GLY A 256 8.04 18.96 1.92
CA GLY A 256 9.38 18.36 1.96
C GLY A 256 9.49 17.23 3.00
N ASP A 257 10.45 16.33 2.80
CA ASP A 257 10.65 15.16 3.67
C ASP A 257 10.97 15.57 5.13
N THR A 258 11.68 16.67 5.33
CA THR A 258 11.95 17.22 6.67
C THR A 258 10.70 17.74 7.38
N THR A 259 9.65 18.08 6.64
CA THR A 259 8.38 18.57 7.19
C THR A 259 7.44 17.44 7.54
N THR A 260 7.50 16.33 6.80
CA THR A 260 6.59 15.17 6.99
C THR A 260 7.11 14.17 8.00
N LEU A 261 8.44 14.10 8.20
CA LEU A 261 9.08 13.14 9.09
C LEU A 261 8.50 13.13 10.53
N PRO A 262 8.28 14.27 11.22
CA PRO A 262 7.76 14.25 12.58
C PRO A 262 6.43 13.53 12.71
N ALA A 263 5.48 13.82 11.82
CA ALA A 263 4.16 13.17 11.82
C ALA A 263 4.26 11.67 11.56
N THR A 264 5.09 11.25 10.59
CA THR A 264 5.31 9.83 10.31
C THR A 264 5.99 9.10 11.47
N LEU A 265 6.91 9.76 12.20
CA LEU A 265 7.53 9.19 13.40
C LEU A 265 6.52 9.06 14.55
N GLU A 266 5.66 10.06 14.77
CA GLU A 266 4.60 10.01 15.79
C GLU A 266 3.67 8.82 15.55
N THR A 267 3.19 8.62 14.33
CA THR A 267 2.39 7.45 13.96
C THR A 267 3.18 6.15 14.14
N THR A 268 4.48 6.15 13.79
CA THR A 268 5.34 4.97 13.96
C THR A 268 5.46 4.59 15.43
N GLU A 269 5.73 5.56 16.31
CA GLU A 269 5.84 5.34 17.76
C GLU A 269 4.53 4.86 18.36
N ALA A 270 3.40 5.46 17.98
CA ALA A 270 2.07 5.04 18.43
C ALA A 270 1.77 3.58 18.03
N ASN A 271 2.03 3.22 16.79
CA ASN A 271 1.81 1.88 16.28
C ASN A 271 2.75 0.83 16.92
N LEU A 272 4.03 1.15 17.09
CA LEU A 272 4.98 0.27 17.78
C LEU A 272 4.63 0.12 19.27
N THR A 273 4.12 1.18 19.91
CA THR A 273 3.63 1.13 21.30
C THR A 273 2.45 0.15 21.42
N ALA A 274 1.54 0.17 20.47
CA ALA A 274 0.38 -0.72 20.49
C ALA A 274 0.74 -2.22 20.39
N VAL A 275 1.96 -2.54 19.95
CA VAL A 275 2.47 -3.91 19.79
C VAL A 275 3.69 -4.22 20.69
N ASP A 276 3.91 -3.42 21.72
CA ASP A 276 5.00 -3.57 22.70
C ASP A 276 6.42 -3.59 22.09
N ALA A 277 6.61 -2.90 20.96
CA ALA A 277 7.88 -2.82 20.22
C ALA A 277 8.41 -1.38 20.08
N ALA A 278 7.88 -0.43 20.85
CA ALA A 278 8.28 0.98 20.77
C ALA A 278 9.69 1.18 21.33
N PRO A 279 10.54 1.97 20.64
CA PRO A 279 11.84 2.34 21.15
C PRO A 279 11.71 3.29 22.36
N THR A 280 12.72 3.26 23.22
CA THR A 280 12.81 4.14 24.39
C THR A 280 14.16 4.87 24.40
N PRO A 281 14.32 5.98 25.14
CA PRO A 281 15.63 6.62 25.29
C PRO A 281 16.70 5.70 25.92
N ALA A 282 16.29 4.70 26.73
CA ALA A 282 17.19 3.71 27.29
C ALA A 282 17.58 2.62 26.27
N ASP A 283 16.68 2.27 25.36
CA ASP A 283 16.87 1.32 24.27
C ASP A 283 16.37 1.92 22.95
N PRO A 284 17.15 2.83 22.34
CA PRO A 284 16.75 3.58 21.17
C PRO A 284 16.90 2.79 19.87
N ALA A 285 15.88 2.86 19.00
CA ALA A 285 15.94 2.28 17.67
C ALA A 285 16.72 3.12 16.66
N GLU A 286 17.20 2.49 15.59
CA GLU A 286 17.86 3.16 14.49
C GLU A 286 16.83 3.73 13.50
N LEU A 287 16.90 5.02 13.20
CA LEU A 287 16.13 5.68 12.14
C LEU A 287 16.99 5.88 10.90
N VAL A 288 16.68 5.18 9.82
CA VAL A 288 17.44 5.18 8.57
C VAL A 288 16.67 5.88 7.46
N THR A 289 17.13 7.07 7.04
CA THR A 289 16.47 7.84 5.97
C THR A 289 17.48 8.40 4.97
N ASP A 290 16.99 8.82 3.81
CA ASP A 290 17.82 9.43 2.81
C ASP A 290 18.18 10.90 3.16
N ARG A 291 18.95 11.54 2.26
CA ARG A 291 19.39 12.93 2.42
C ARG A 291 18.23 13.96 2.32
N GLY A 292 17.06 13.57 1.85
CA GLY A 292 15.88 14.43 1.80
C GLY A 292 15.43 14.85 3.18
N TYR A 293 15.55 13.95 4.14
CA TYR A 293 15.15 14.09 5.53
C TYR A 293 16.19 14.83 6.42
N HIS A 294 17.35 15.16 5.86
CA HIS A 294 18.41 15.78 6.66
C HIS A 294 18.13 17.25 6.96
N SER A 295 17.90 17.58 8.23
CA SER A 295 17.88 18.95 8.78
C SER A 295 18.63 19.00 10.11
N ARG A 296 19.14 20.19 10.48
CA ARG A 296 19.82 20.37 11.78
C ARG A 296 18.83 20.27 12.94
N ASP A 297 17.67 20.86 12.77
CA ASP A 297 16.63 20.89 13.80
C ASP A 297 16.08 19.48 14.03
N GLY A 298 15.76 18.73 12.97
CA GLY A 298 15.30 17.35 13.10
C GLY A 298 16.36 16.42 13.74
N LEU A 299 17.66 16.57 13.40
CA LEU A 299 18.71 15.81 14.07
C LEU A 299 18.84 16.16 15.56
N LYS A 300 18.62 17.43 15.92
CA LYS A 300 18.65 17.88 17.32
C LYS A 300 17.47 17.31 18.11
N GLU A 301 16.27 17.27 17.52
CA GLU A 301 15.09 16.68 18.14
C GLU A 301 15.24 15.16 18.37
N LEU A 302 15.94 14.45 17.47
CA LEU A 302 16.16 13.01 17.56
C LEU A 302 17.28 12.64 18.55
N GLU A 303 18.23 13.55 18.89
CA GLU A 303 19.50 13.19 19.51
C GLU A 303 19.36 12.61 20.93
N ASP A 304 18.47 13.20 21.72
CA ASP A 304 18.25 12.79 23.11
C ASP A 304 16.95 11.97 23.29
N GLY A 305 16.34 11.55 22.16
CA GLY A 305 15.09 10.78 22.13
C GLY A 305 15.27 9.27 21.97
N ALA A 306 14.18 8.63 21.56
CA ALA A 306 14.12 7.18 21.33
C ALA A 306 14.74 6.73 19.99
N TRP A 307 15.28 7.67 19.18
CA TRP A 307 15.78 7.39 17.84
C TRP A 307 17.27 7.73 17.67
N LYS A 308 18.04 6.77 17.22
CA LYS A 308 19.43 6.99 16.76
C LYS A 308 19.42 7.27 15.26
N SER A 309 19.63 8.54 14.88
CA SER A 309 19.62 8.95 13.48
C SER A 309 20.75 8.31 12.65
N ARG A 310 20.41 7.76 11.48
CA ARG A 310 21.31 7.41 10.37
C ARG A 310 20.79 8.08 9.11
N ILE A 311 20.78 9.41 9.12
CA ILE A 311 20.22 10.25 8.03
C ILE A 311 21.38 10.68 7.13
N ALA A 312 21.30 10.31 5.83
CA ALA A 312 22.32 10.67 4.85
C ALA A 312 22.46 12.18 4.71
N GLU A 313 23.68 12.70 4.73
CA GLU A 313 23.93 14.16 4.68
C GLU A 313 23.97 14.67 3.25
N LYS A 314 23.40 15.87 3.02
CA LYS A 314 23.60 16.62 1.78
C LYS A 314 25.05 17.14 1.76
N LYS A 315 25.70 17.08 0.59
CA LYS A 315 27.03 17.71 0.43
C LYS A 315 26.89 19.20 0.76
N ALA A 316 27.56 19.63 1.84
CA ALA A 316 27.56 21.03 2.22
C ALA A 316 28.41 21.84 1.23
N ALA A 317 27.84 22.95 0.71
CA ALA A 317 28.61 23.96 0.00
C ALA A 317 29.27 24.89 1.03
N GLY A 318 30.50 24.62 1.43
CA GLY A 318 31.28 25.48 2.33
C GLY A 318 31.37 24.98 3.78
N VAL A 319 31.99 25.81 4.65
CA VAL A 319 32.20 25.50 6.07
C VAL A 319 30.94 25.72 6.87
N SER A 320 30.53 24.72 7.65
CA SER A 320 29.35 24.84 8.55
C SER A 320 29.68 25.83 9.68
N ARG A 321 28.83 26.88 9.78
CA ARG A 321 28.90 27.83 10.93
C ARG A 321 27.83 27.41 11.94
N TRP A 322 28.25 27.19 13.20
CA TRP A 322 27.34 26.70 14.25
C TRP A 322 26.72 27.82 15.08
N GLN A 323 27.32 29.04 15.05
CA GLN A 323 26.80 30.27 15.69
C GLN A 323 26.20 30.06 17.09
N GLY A 324 26.88 29.25 17.92
CA GLY A 324 26.46 28.99 19.30
C GLY A 324 25.45 27.85 19.46
N ASP A 325 24.98 27.19 18.39
CA ASP A 325 24.12 26.02 18.50
C ASP A 325 24.93 24.71 18.68
N GLU A 326 25.45 24.53 19.89
CA GLU A 326 26.27 23.35 20.26
C GLU A 326 25.42 22.06 20.26
N ALA A 327 24.11 22.13 20.54
CA ALA A 327 23.23 20.96 20.52
C ALA A 327 23.09 20.43 19.08
N ALA A 328 22.81 21.31 18.11
CA ALA A 328 22.75 20.88 16.69
C ALA A 328 24.11 20.40 16.19
N ARG A 329 25.22 21.01 16.64
CA ARG A 329 26.56 20.56 16.32
C ARG A 329 26.76 19.13 16.81
N ARG A 330 26.49 18.84 18.09
CA ARG A 330 26.57 17.50 18.69
C ARG A 330 25.77 16.49 17.88
N ALA A 331 24.50 16.78 17.61
CA ALA A 331 23.59 15.89 16.89
C ALA A 331 24.13 15.55 15.49
N VAL A 332 24.57 16.57 14.72
CA VAL A 332 25.13 16.36 13.37
C VAL A 332 26.42 15.52 13.43
N TYR A 333 27.34 15.80 14.37
CA TYR A 333 28.58 15.03 14.48
C TYR A 333 28.32 13.59 14.92
N ASN A 334 27.36 13.35 15.82
CA ASN A 334 26.95 12.02 16.23
C ASN A 334 26.31 11.25 15.06
N ASN A 335 25.42 11.88 14.28
CA ASN A 335 24.90 11.27 13.07
C ASN A 335 26.04 10.92 12.08
N ARG A 336 27.01 11.81 11.86
CA ARG A 336 28.20 11.54 11.01
C ARG A 336 29.04 10.38 11.52
N ALA A 337 29.20 10.27 12.82
CA ALA A 337 29.91 9.15 13.42
C ALA A 337 29.21 7.82 13.17
N ARG A 338 27.88 7.79 13.36
CA ARG A 338 27.02 6.62 13.04
C ARG A 338 27.06 6.24 11.56
N LEU A 339 27.12 7.23 10.65
CA LEU A 339 27.20 7.00 9.20
C LEU A 339 28.52 6.40 8.72
N ARG A 340 29.62 6.58 9.46
CA ARG A 340 30.95 6.01 9.11
C ARG A 340 31.08 4.53 9.47
N SER A 341 30.16 3.98 10.23
CA SER A 341 30.20 2.58 10.64
C SER A 341 29.88 1.62 9.49
N GLY A 342 30.40 0.40 9.53
CA GLY A 342 30.04 -0.67 8.57
C GLY A 342 28.55 -1.01 8.61
N VAL A 343 27.93 -0.93 9.78
CA VAL A 343 26.50 -1.15 10.01
C VAL A 343 25.63 -0.15 9.21
N ALA A 344 26.09 1.11 9.07
CA ALA A 344 25.33 2.10 8.30
C ALA A 344 25.17 1.69 6.82
N ARG A 345 26.23 1.15 6.20
CA ARG A 345 26.18 0.72 4.79
C ARG A 345 25.14 -0.37 4.57
N GLU A 346 25.07 -1.33 5.48
CA GLU A 346 24.06 -2.39 5.45
C GLU A 346 22.67 -1.84 5.68
N ALA A 347 22.48 -0.97 6.68
CA ALA A 347 21.21 -0.33 6.97
C ALA A 347 20.65 0.46 5.76
N PHE A 348 21.49 1.21 5.05
CA PHE A 348 21.09 1.90 3.82
C PHE A 348 20.74 0.95 2.67
N LYS A 349 21.44 -0.18 2.55
CA LYS A 349 21.12 -1.21 1.57
C LYS A 349 19.75 -1.84 1.87
N LEU A 350 19.51 -2.23 3.12
CA LEU A 350 18.22 -2.77 3.55
C LEU A 350 17.09 -1.75 3.36
N ARG A 351 17.33 -0.47 3.73
CA ARG A 351 16.34 0.60 3.49
C ARG A 351 16.00 0.70 2.00
N ALA A 352 17.00 0.80 1.13
CA ALA A 352 16.75 0.90 -0.31
C ALA A 352 15.97 -0.30 -0.83
N GLU A 353 16.31 -1.51 -0.40
CA GLU A 353 15.62 -2.72 -0.84
C GLU A 353 14.19 -2.82 -0.28
N LEU A 354 14.02 -2.73 1.04
CA LEU A 354 12.76 -3.05 1.70
C LEU A 354 11.71 -1.93 1.56
N VAL A 355 12.13 -0.67 1.65
CA VAL A 355 11.20 0.46 1.49
C VAL A 355 10.79 0.63 0.03
N GLU A 356 11.71 0.48 -0.93
CA GLU A 356 11.34 0.49 -2.36
C GLU A 356 10.42 -0.70 -2.70
N ARG A 357 10.69 -1.89 -2.14
CA ARG A 357 9.81 -3.07 -2.29
C ARG A 357 8.42 -2.81 -1.73
N SER A 358 8.29 -2.15 -0.57
CA SER A 358 7.00 -1.83 0.02
C SER A 358 6.16 -0.94 -0.92
N PHE A 359 6.75 0.08 -1.53
CA PHE A 359 6.08 0.92 -2.53
C PHE A 359 5.77 0.17 -3.83
N ALA A 360 6.68 -0.65 -4.33
CA ALA A 360 6.44 -1.45 -5.52
C ALA A 360 5.25 -2.40 -5.34
N LEU A 361 5.12 -3.00 -4.15
CA LEU A 361 4.04 -3.93 -3.87
C LEU A 361 2.71 -3.23 -3.55
N THR A 362 2.72 -2.09 -2.85
CA THR A 362 1.48 -1.36 -2.52
C THR A 362 0.99 -0.46 -3.66
N LEU A 363 1.88 0.28 -4.31
CA LEU A 363 1.50 1.24 -5.35
C LEU A 363 1.42 0.59 -6.74
N ASP A 364 2.45 -0.16 -7.17
CA ASP A 364 2.49 -0.66 -8.54
C ASP A 364 1.67 -1.94 -8.68
N ARG A 365 1.95 -2.98 -7.87
CA ARG A 365 1.21 -4.25 -7.92
C ARG A 365 -0.16 -4.16 -7.25
N GLY A 366 -0.29 -3.40 -6.16
CA GLY A 366 -1.53 -3.17 -5.45
C GLY A 366 -2.49 -2.19 -6.13
N GLY A 367 -2.09 -1.59 -7.28
CA GLY A 367 -2.96 -0.73 -8.09
C GLY A 367 -3.18 0.67 -7.52
N MET A 368 -2.34 1.15 -6.58
CA MET A 368 -2.49 2.47 -5.94
C MET A 368 -1.55 3.54 -6.50
N ARG A 369 -0.81 3.29 -7.58
CA ARG A 369 0.06 4.31 -8.21
C ARG A 369 -0.73 5.52 -8.71
N ARG A 370 -1.98 5.30 -9.07
CA ARG A 370 -2.96 6.33 -9.37
C ARG A 370 -4.19 6.14 -8.48
N ALA A 371 -4.54 7.19 -7.73
CA ALA A 371 -5.75 7.19 -6.93
C ALA A 371 -6.99 7.32 -7.81
N TRP A 372 -8.06 6.59 -7.47
CA TRP A 372 -9.40 6.79 -8.05
C TRP A 372 -10.35 7.50 -7.08
N LEU A 373 -9.91 7.64 -5.84
CA LEU A 373 -10.60 8.39 -4.79
C LEU A 373 -10.15 9.86 -4.78
N ARG A 374 -10.95 10.71 -4.16
CA ARG A 374 -10.68 12.14 -3.96
C ARG A 374 -10.68 12.46 -2.49
N GLY A 375 -9.85 13.43 -2.11
CA GLY A 375 -9.61 13.80 -0.72
C GLY A 375 -8.61 12.89 -0.02
N SER A 376 -7.73 13.48 0.78
CA SER A 376 -6.63 12.79 1.46
C SER A 376 -7.15 11.73 2.42
N GLU A 377 -8.18 12.02 3.21
CA GLU A 377 -8.76 11.09 4.18
C GLU A 377 -9.33 9.83 3.52
N ASN A 378 -10.14 9.99 2.45
CA ASN A 378 -10.68 8.84 1.73
C ASN A 378 -9.59 7.98 1.08
N LEU A 379 -8.55 8.65 0.59
CA LEU A 379 -7.39 8.00 0.02
C LEU A 379 -6.61 7.24 1.09
N HIS A 380 -6.37 7.88 2.26
CA HIS A 380 -5.64 7.30 3.37
C HIS A 380 -6.36 6.06 3.93
N LYS A 381 -7.69 6.13 4.13
CA LYS A 381 -8.52 4.98 4.53
C LYS A 381 -8.30 3.76 3.64
N ARG A 382 -8.34 3.95 2.32
CA ARG A 382 -8.10 2.85 1.38
C ARG A 382 -6.66 2.39 1.40
N TYR A 383 -5.71 3.33 1.50
CA TYR A 383 -4.29 3.05 1.50
C TYR A 383 -3.88 2.19 2.70
N LEU A 384 -4.37 2.49 3.89
CA LEU A 384 -4.13 1.69 5.09
C LEU A 384 -4.57 0.23 4.92
N VAL A 385 -5.72 -0.03 4.28
CA VAL A 385 -6.13 -1.41 4.02
C VAL A 385 -5.21 -2.11 2.99
N HIS A 386 -4.68 -1.37 2.01
CA HIS A 386 -3.69 -1.91 1.06
C HIS A 386 -2.38 -2.26 1.75
N VAL A 387 -1.90 -1.40 2.65
CA VAL A 387 -0.71 -1.65 3.46
C VAL A 387 -0.95 -2.80 4.45
N ALA A 388 -2.13 -2.88 5.06
CA ALA A 388 -2.53 -4.03 5.86
C ALA A 388 -2.52 -5.33 5.05
N GLY A 389 -2.97 -5.30 3.80
CA GLY A 389 -2.87 -6.43 2.86
C GLY A 389 -1.43 -6.84 2.57
N TYR A 390 -0.53 -5.88 2.39
CA TYR A 390 0.91 -6.15 2.27
C TYR A 390 1.46 -6.86 3.50
N ASN A 391 1.15 -6.37 4.68
CA ASN A 391 1.58 -6.94 5.95
C ASN A 391 0.99 -8.36 6.17
N LEU A 392 -0.28 -8.58 5.87
CA LEU A 392 -0.87 -9.94 5.86
C LEU A 392 -0.16 -10.87 4.87
N GLY A 393 0.29 -10.34 3.73
CA GLY A 393 1.13 -11.06 2.78
C GLY A 393 2.46 -11.53 3.36
N LEU A 394 3.07 -10.79 4.32
CA LEU A 394 4.27 -11.24 5.03
C LEU A 394 3.96 -12.45 5.92
N ILE A 395 2.85 -12.42 6.67
CA ILE A 395 2.40 -13.57 7.48
C ILE A 395 2.13 -14.78 6.58
N MET A 396 1.42 -14.57 5.47
CA MET A 396 1.14 -15.64 4.49
C MET A 396 2.43 -16.24 3.92
N ARG A 397 3.43 -15.41 3.63
CA ARG A 397 4.74 -15.89 3.15
C ARG A 397 5.48 -16.66 4.22
N LEU A 398 5.44 -16.22 5.48
CA LEU A 398 6.07 -16.93 6.60
C LEU A 398 5.42 -18.30 6.81
N LEU A 399 4.09 -18.37 6.84
CA LEU A 399 3.36 -19.60 7.17
C LEU A 399 3.22 -20.56 5.99
N PHE A 400 3.12 -20.06 4.76
CA PHE A 400 2.75 -20.86 3.58
C PHE A 400 3.69 -20.68 2.38
N GLY A 401 4.77 -19.91 2.54
CA GLY A 401 5.78 -19.68 1.49
C GLY A 401 5.38 -18.65 0.42
N ALA A 402 4.14 -18.19 0.35
CA ALA A 402 3.67 -17.24 -0.66
C ALA A 402 2.84 -16.11 -0.05
N GLY A 403 3.19 -14.87 -0.36
CA GLY A 403 2.53 -13.67 0.15
C GLY A 403 1.41 -13.12 -0.75
N THR A 404 1.21 -13.69 -1.93
CA THR A 404 0.17 -13.28 -2.88
C THR A 404 -0.42 -14.50 -3.62
N PRO A 405 -1.67 -14.41 -4.14
CA PRO A 405 -2.26 -15.49 -4.94
C PRO A 405 -1.40 -15.89 -6.14
N ARG A 406 -0.73 -14.93 -6.79
CA ARG A 406 0.13 -15.19 -7.95
C ARG A 406 1.39 -15.96 -7.57
N GLU A 407 2.03 -15.61 -6.45
CA GLU A 407 3.18 -16.35 -5.92
C GLU A 407 2.80 -17.78 -5.54
N PHE A 408 1.62 -17.96 -4.96
CA PHE A 408 1.12 -19.28 -4.58
C PHE A 408 0.92 -20.19 -5.82
N VAL A 409 0.29 -19.65 -6.88
CA VAL A 409 0.13 -20.39 -8.14
C VAL A 409 1.48 -20.68 -8.78
N ALA A 410 2.42 -19.72 -8.77
CA ALA A 410 3.77 -19.92 -9.32
C ALA A 410 4.53 -21.04 -8.59
N GLN A 411 4.40 -21.17 -7.27
CA GLN A 411 4.99 -22.26 -6.49
C GLN A 411 4.41 -23.62 -6.87
N ILE A 412 3.08 -23.71 -7.05
CA ILE A 412 2.43 -24.96 -7.50
C ILE A 412 2.98 -25.37 -8.88
N TRP A 413 3.09 -24.43 -9.80
CA TRP A 413 3.65 -24.70 -11.14
C TRP A 413 5.13 -25.08 -11.09
N ALA A 414 5.93 -24.44 -10.24
CA ALA A 414 7.33 -24.82 -10.05
C ALA A 414 7.48 -26.23 -9.48
N CYS A 415 6.65 -26.60 -8.50
CA CYS A 415 6.62 -27.97 -7.99
C CYS A 415 6.20 -28.98 -9.07
N LEU A 416 5.17 -28.69 -9.87
CA LEU A 416 4.72 -29.53 -10.98
C LEU A 416 5.80 -29.67 -12.06
N LEU A 417 6.51 -28.60 -12.39
CA LEU A 417 7.59 -28.62 -13.39
C LEU A 417 8.78 -29.47 -12.93
N LEU A 418 9.17 -29.37 -11.66
CA LEU A 418 10.19 -30.22 -11.07
C LEU A 418 9.81 -31.70 -11.10
N LEU A 419 8.52 -32.02 -10.97
CA LEU A 419 7.97 -33.37 -11.07
C LEU A 419 8.01 -33.94 -12.49
N THR A 420 7.93 -33.07 -13.50
CA THR A 420 7.90 -33.51 -14.93
C THR A 420 9.29 -33.59 -15.58
N THR A 421 10.33 -32.97 -15.01
CA THR A 421 11.70 -32.95 -15.56
C THR A 421 12.61 -34.10 -15.05
N ALA A 422 12.19 -34.82 -14.03
CA ALA A 422 12.91 -36.01 -13.56
C ALA A 422 12.49 -37.24 -14.38
N ASP A 423 13.28 -37.59 -15.37
CA ASP A 423 13.24 -38.85 -16.17
C ASP A 423 11.94 -39.64 -16.12
N GLY A 424 11.14 -39.52 -17.11
CA GLY A 424 10.12 -40.45 -17.70
C GLY A 424 9.33 -41.42 -16.85
N ALA A 425 9.50 -41.57 -15.54
CA ALA A 425 8.87 -42.66 -14.77
C ALA A 425 8.63 -42.41 -13.27
N LYS A 426 8.92 -41.23 -12.69
CA LYS A 426 8.73 -41.05 -11.25
C LYS A 426 8.04 -39.72 -10.95
N VAL A 427 6.79 -39.76 -10.51
CA VAL A 427 6.12 -38.59 -9.94
C VAL A 427 6.53 -38.49 -8.47
N VAL A 428 7.31 -37.45 -8.13
CA VAL A 428 7.66 -37.14 -6.75
C VAL A 428 6.71 -36.04 -6.29
N ILE A 429 5.78 -36.31 -5.39
CA ILE A 429 4.92 -35.28 -4.80
C ILE A 429 5.65 -34.68 -3.60
N LEU A 430 6.08 -33.44 -3.73
CA LEU A 430 6.66 -32.67 -2.62
C LEU A 430 5.51 -32.05 -1.83
N VAL A 431 5.17 -32.62 -0.68
CA VAL A 431 4.24 -31.99 0.27
C VAL A 431 5.07 -31.16 1.24
N VAL A 432 5.06 -29.83 1.10
CA VAL A 432 5.62 -28.92 2.10
C VAL A 432 4.61 -28.80 3.23
N VAL A 433 4.81 -29.55 4.30
CA VAL A 433 4.07 -29.38 5.55
C VAL A 433 4.84 -28.33 6.37
N GLY A 434 4.21 -27.17 6.61
CA GLY A 434 4.81 -26.10 7.41
C GLY A 434 4.98 -26.54 8.87
N ASP A 435 6.21 -26.68 9.24
CA ASP A 435 6.80 -26.44 10.54
C ASP A 435 8.30 -26.31 10.28
N ASN A 436 8.95 -25.35 10.84
CA ASN A 436 10.32 -24.86 10.65
C ASN A 436 11.44 -25.91 10.44
N LYS A 437 11.12 -27.07 9.88
CA LYS A 437 12.04 -28.09 9.39
C LYS A 437 11.49 -28.62 8.06
N THR A 438 12.24 -28.39 7.00
CA THR A 438 12.01 -28.96 5.67
C THR A 438 12.00 -30.49 5.77
N ALA A 439 10.83 -31.10 5.90
CA ALA A 439 10.66 -32.52 5.76
C ALA A 439 10.34 -32.82 4.29
N MET A 440 11.32 -33.31 3.53
CA MET A 440 11.12 -33.85 2.21
C MET A 440 10.46 -35.23 2.35
N LEU A 441 9.16 -35.32 2.11
CA LEU A 441 8.50 -36.62 1.91
C LEU A 441 8.45 -36.89 0.41
N ALA A 442 9.37 -37.71 -0.09
CA ALA A 442 9.37 -38.19 -1.46
C ALA A 442 8.46 -39.40 -1.55
N ILE A 443 7.27 -39.27 -2.14
CA ILE A 443 6.42 -40.41 -2.50
C ILE A 443 6.67 -40.66 -3.99
N ALA A 444 7.39 -41.74 -4.31
CA ALA A 444 7.63 -42.16 -5.68
C ALA A 444 6.48 -43.06 -6.15
N PHE A 445 5.71 -42.63 -7.15
CA PHE A 445 4.81 -43.51 -7.89
C PHE A 445 5.47 -43.91 -9.20
N GLN A 446 5.63 -45.20 -9.40
CA GLN A 446 6.09 -45.77 -10.66
C GLN A 446 4.88 -45.91 -11.60
N LEU A 447 4.78 -45.07 -12.60
CA LEU A 447 3.81 -45.27 -13.66
C LEU A 447 4.30 -46.39 -14.57
N ASN A 448 3.60 -47.49 -14.56
CA ASN A 448 3.87 -48.61 -15.45
C ASN A 448 3.47 -48.21 -16.88
N PRO A 449 4.36 -48.21 -17.88
CA PRO A 449 4.01 -47.83 -19.26
C PRO A 449 3.43 -49.03 -20.01
N GLY A 450 2.31 -49.54 -19.52
CA GLY A 450 1.69 -50.70 -20.16
C GLY A 450 0.26 -50.95 -19.66
N ARG A 451 -0.68 -50.18 -20.18
CA ARG A 451 -2.01 -50.65 -20.63
C ARG A 451 -2.70 -49.54 -21.42
#